data_dbc73a6d30e6018c4ab40531ee68a16f
#
_entry.id   dbc73a6d30e6018c4ab40531ee68a16f
#
_cell.length_a   1.000
_cell.length_b   1.000
_cell.length_c   1.000
_cell.angle_alpha   90.00
_cell.angle_beta   90.00
_cell.angle_gamma   90.00
#
_symmetry.space_group_name_H-M   'P 1'
#
loop_
_entity.id
_entity.type
_entity.pdbx_description
1 polymer ?
#
loop_
_entity_poly.entity_id
_entity_poly.type
_entity_poly.pdbx_seq_one_letter_code
_entity_poly.pdbx_strand_id
1 'polypeptide(L)'
;MQFVTAAKFLERSVISQGYRRQTLCLLQSQRLSAAITPTTTQRFSSAVAAIAPRGTATVQVDKPASPKVTDATNEPAYITHFKQSGARAALSENGEPIWENPINHAVYDLDKITTMEQTHHPITKMHERVAYLAVKALRTGFDVISGYRGPGGAMTEKDWLNRCLFLESVAGVPGMVGGMLRHLRSLRLLKRDYGWIHTLLEEAENERMHLLIFMNIKQPGYFFRALVVGAQGLFFNGFFLTYLVSPKTCHRFVGYLEEEAVKTYTCLLQDIDDGHLDAWKQKKAPLIAQTYYKLPEDASVHDMIKCVRADECSHRDVNHAFANLDQNKGVSPFVKGV
;
A
#
# COMPACT_ATOMS: atom_id res chain seq x y z
N MET A 1 29.39 -28.06 -28.45
CA MET A 1 29.27 -26.72 -29.03
C MET A 1 27.86 -26.37 -29.49
N GLN A 2 26.92 -27.32 -29.54
CA GLN A 2 25.53 -27.08 -29.96
C GLN A 2 24.55 -26.69 -28.79
N PHE A 3 24.87 -26.96 -27.54
CA PHE A 3 24.04 -26.63 -26.40
C PHE A 3 24.08 -25.15 -25.99
N VAL A 4 25.14 -24.43 -26.26
CA VAL A 4 25.28 -23.01 -25.90
C VAL A 4 24.48 -22.09 -26.84
N THR A 5 24.23 -22.52 -28.07
CA THR A 5 23.50 -21.73 -29.07
C THR A 5 21.99 -21.78 -28.84
N ALA A 6 21.46 -22.89 -28.33
CA ALA A 6 20.03 -23.06 -28.04
C ALA A 6 19.61 -22.21 -26.82
N ALA A 7 20.45 -22.11 -25.77
CA ALA A 7 20.18 -21.31 -24.60
C ALA A 7 20.10 -19.81 -24.91
N LYS A 8 20.98 -19.30 -25.75
CA LYS A 8 20.97 -17.89 -26.20
C LYS A 8 19.79 -17.53 -27.11
N PHE A 9 19.25 -18.49 -27.83
CA PHE A 9 18.06 -18.27 -28.68
C PHE A 9 16.78 -18.24 -27.85
N LEU A 10 16.66 -19.07 -26.83
CA LEU A 10 15.53 -19.08 -25.85
C LEU A 10 15.53 -17.80 -25.01
N GLU A 11 16.70 -17.34 -24.55
CA GLU A 11 16.84 -16.10 -23.78
C GLU A 11 16.36 -14.87 -24.56
N ARG A 12 16.72 -14.76 -25.86
CA ARG A 12 16.27 -13.65 -26.70
C ARG A 12 14.78 -13.70 -27.03
N SER A 13 14.18 -14.87 -27.15
CA SER A 13 12.75 -15.04 -27.44
C SER A 13 11.89 -14.68 -26.24
N VAL A 14 12.27 -15.10 -25.03
CA VAL A 14 11.52 -14.83 -23.80
C VAL A 14 11.57 -13.33 -23.44
N ILE A 15 12.75 -12.70 -23.56
CA ILE A 15 12.91 -11.26 -23.29
C ILE A 15 12.09 -10.42 -24.28
N SER A 16 12.07 -10.80 -25.56
CA SER A 16 11.34 -10.05 -26.60
C SER A 16 9.82 -10.16 -26.45
N GLN A 17 9.30 -11.31 -26.02
CA GLN A 17 7.86 -11.49 -25.79
C GLN A 17 7.36 -10.81 -24.51
N GLY A 18 8.13 -10.82 -23.42
CA GLY A 18 7.82 -10.10 -22.20
C GLY A 18 7.74 -8.59 -22.41
N TYR A 19 8.69 -8.02 -23.14
CA TYR A 19 8.72 -6.59 -23.45
C TYR A 19 7.56 -6.14 -24.34
N ARG A 20 7.20 -6.92 -25.37
CA ARG A 20 6.06 -6.59 -26.25
C ARG A 20 4.72 -6.58 -25.52
N ARG A 21 4.51 -7.47 -24.55
CA ARG A 21 3.26 -7.54 -23.80
C ARG A 21 3.13 -6.46 -22.74
N GLN A 22 4.23 -6.07 -22.09
CA GLN A 22 4.22 -4.92 -21.16
C GLN A 22 3.91 -3.60 -21.89
N THR A 23 4.39 -3.45 -23.12
CA THR A 23 4.10 -2.27 -23.95
C THR A 23 2.63 -2.25 -24.41
N LEU A 24 2.01 -3.41 -24.63
CA LEU A 24 0.59 -3.49 -24.98
C LEU A 24 -0.34 -3.07 -23.84
N CYS A 25 -0.03 -3.44 -22.61
CA CYS A 25 -0.79 -3.00 -21.42
C CYS A 25 -0.74 -1.47 -21.25
N LEU A 26 0.43 -0.86 -21.50
CA LEU A 26 0.60 0.60 -21.51
C LEU A 26 -0.13 1.29 -22.66
N LEU A 27 -0.15 0.68 -23.86
CA LEU A 27 -0.80 1.26 -25.03
C LEU A 27 -2.33 1.14 -24.98
N GLN A 28 -2.87 0.11 -24.34
CA GLN A 28 -4.32 -0.02 -24.16
C GLN A 28 -4.86 0.96 -23.12
N SER A 29 -4.14 1.19 -22.01
CA SER A 29 -4.54 2.21 -21.03
C SER A 29 -4.50 3.63 -21.60
N GLN A 30 -3.55 3.93 -22.48
CA GLN A 30 -3.47 5.22 -23.15
C GLN A 30 -4.57 5.45 -24.21
N ARG A 31 -5.12 4.39 -24.83
CA ARG A 31 -6.22 4.53 -25.80
C ARG A 31 -7.58 4.83 -25.16
N LEU A 32 -7.81 4.40 -23.94
CA LEU A 32 -9.01 4.74 -23.17
C LEU A 32 -8.99 6.19 -22.66
N SER A 33 -7.80 6.77 -22.40
CA SER A 33 -7.65 8.15 -21.94
C SER A 33 -7.84 9.21 -23.06
N ALA A 34 -7.75 8.82 -24.33
CA ALA A 34 -7.83 9.77 -25.46
C ALA A 34 -9.26 10.10 -25.92
N ALA A 35 -10.29 9.53 -25.29
CA ALA A 35 -11.69 9.71 -25.68
C ALA A 35 -12.45 10.77 -24.86
N ILE A 36 -11.82 11.43 -23.89
CA ILE A 36 -12.47 12.47 -23.08
C ILE A 36 -11.83 13.82 -23.37
N THR A 37 -12.56 14.69 -24.07
CA THR A 37 -12.21 16.08 -24.35
C THR A 37 -12.25 16.94 -23.08
N PRO A 38 -11.27 17.80 -22.83
CA PRO A 38 -11.25 18.66 -21.65
C PRO A 38 -12.09 19.92 -21.88
N THR A 39 -13.09 20.15 -21.05
CA THR A 39 -13.72 21.47 -20.95
C THR A 39 -13.64 21.95 -19.50
N THR A 40 -13.13 23.16 -19.38
CA THR A 40 -13.20 24.08 -18.23
C THR A 40 -12.04 24.05 -17.23
N THR A 41 -11.06 24.89 -17.52
CA THR A 41 -10.04 25.41 -16.61
C THR A 41 -10.68 26.39 -15.63
N GLN A 42 -10.82 26.04 -14.35
CA GLN A 42 -11.03 27.04 -13.29
C GLN A 42 -9.71 27.46 -12.68
N ARG A 43 -9.40 28.74 -12.87
CA ARG A 43 -8.28 29.43 -12.23
C ARG A 43 -8.58 29.63 -10.76
N PHE A 44 -7.77 29.10 -9.88
CA PHE A 44 -7.70 29.54 -8.49
C PHE A 44 -6.80 30.77 -8.37
N SER A 45 -7.43 31.90 -8.06
CA SER A 45 -6.78 33.17 -7.75
C SER A 45 -6.29 33.13 -6.30
N SER A 46 -5.00 33.35 -6.10
CA SER A 46 -4.36 33.54 -4.81
C SER A 46 -4.75 34.90 -4.24
N ALA A 47 -5.52 34.91 -3.14
CA ALA A 47 -5.67 36.09 -2.28
C ALA A 47 -4.77 35.93 -1.05
N VAL A 48 -3.63 36.60 -1.05
CA VAL A 48 -2.79 36.83 0.13
C VAL A 48 -3.36 38.07 0.82
N ALA A 49 -4.06 37.89 1.95
CA ALA A 49 -4.46 38.98 2.83
C ALA A 49 -3.43 39.13 3.94
N ALA A 50 -2.78 40.30 3.97
CA ALA A 50 -1.88 40.75 5.03
C ALA A 50 -2.68 40.93 6.34
N ILE A 51 -2.27 40.28 7.43
CA ILE A 51 -2.81 40.48 8.77
C ILE A 51 -1.81 41.35 9.57
N ALA A 52 -2.25 42.55 9.92
CA ALA A 52 -1.56 43.46 10.84
C ALA A 52 -1.68 42.96 12.29
N PRO A 53 -0.73 43.25 13.18
CA PRO A 53 -0.75 42.79 14.57
C PRO A 53 -1.79 43.55 15.39
N ARG A 54 -2.75 42.85 15.98
CA ARG A 54 -3.64 43.38 17.01
C ARG A 54 -3.24 42.92 18.40
N GLY A 55 -3.34 43.86 19.32
CA GLY A 55 -2.88 43.88 20.68
C GLY A 55 -3.27 42.69 21.57
N THR A 56 -2.46 42.52 22.58
CA THR A 56 -2.56 41.55 23.67
C THR A 56 -3.85 41.77 24.48
N ALA A 57 -4.84 40.91 24.20
CA ALA A 57 -5.94 40.66 25.12
C ALA A 57 -5.67 39.32 25.81
N THR A 58 -5.49 39.33 27.12
CA THR A 58 -5.44 38.15 27.97
C THR A 58 -6.81 37.49 27.94
N VAL A 59 -6.95 36.44 27.13
CA VAL A 59 -8.10 35.55 27.15
C VAL A 59 -7.89 34.59 28.31
N GLN A 60 -8.71 34.71 29.36
CA GLN A 60 -8.87 33.62 30.33
C GLN A 60 -9.42 32.40 29.56
N VAL A 61 -8.63 31.38 29.42
CA VAL A 61 -9.09 30.08 28.91
C VAL A 61 -9.76 29.38 30.08
N ASP A 62 -11.06 29.41 30.11
CA ASP A 62 -11.85 28.51 30.97
C ASP A 62 -11.50 27.07 30.58
N LYS A 63 -10.94 26.35 31.54
CA LYS A 63 -10.64 24.92 31.41
C LYS A 63 -11.95 24.20 31.07
N PRO A 64 -12.06 23.52 29.91
CA PRO A 64 -13.28 22.77 29.62
C PRO A 64 -13.50 21.74 30.73
N ALA A 65 -14.68 21.76 31.33
CA ALA A 65 -15.08 20.75 32.29
C ALA A 65 -14.99 19.38 31.62
N SER A 66 -14.24 18.48 32.23
CA SER A 66 -14.17 17.09 31.78
C SER A 66 -15.57 16.50 31.72
N PRO A 67 -16.00 15.86 30.63
CA PRO A 67 -17.30 15.22 30.60
C PRO A 67 -17.35 14.16 31.70
N LYS A 68 -18.31 14.31 32.63
CA LYS A 68 -18.62 13.26 33.60
C LYS A 68 -19.31 12.13 32.86
N VAL A 69 -18.52 11.10 32.50
CA VAL A 69 -19.08 9.83 32.06
C VAL A 69 -19.54 9.09 33.30
N THR A 70 -20.86 9.11 33.54
CA THR A 70 -21.51 8.24 34.53
C THR A 70 -21.76 6.90 33.83
N ASP A 71 -20.84 5.98 33.98
CA ASP A 71 -21.07 4.59 33.59
C ASP A 71 -21.81 3.88 34.73
N ALA A 72 -22.85 3.11 34.39
CA ALA A 72 -23.72 2.43 35.35
C ALA A 72 -23.09 1.18 36.00
N THR A 73 -21.84 0.93 35.75
CA THR A 73 -21.04 -0.12 36.40
C THR A 73 -19.93 0.54 37.21
N ASN A 74 -19.88 0.27 38.50
CA ASN A 74 -18.94 0.83 39.49
C ASN A 74 -17.46 0.43 39.27
N GLU A 75 -17.01 0.27 38.05
CA GLU A 75 -15.61 0.11 37.74
C GLU A 75 -14.99 1.46 37.39
N PRO A 76 -13.82 1.83 37.97
CA PRO A 76 -13.12 3.04 37.59
C PRO A 76 -12.79 2.96 36.10
N ALA A 77 -13.34 3.87 35.33
CA ALA A 77 -13.04 4.00 33.89
C ALA A 77 -11.58 4.40 33.70
N TYR A 78 -10.67 3.45 33.85
CA TYR A 78 -9.34 3.59 33.28
C TYR A 78 -9.47 3.44 31.78
N ILE A 79 -9.58 4.56 31.09
CA ILE A 79 -9.33 4.59 29.65
C ILE A 79 -7.85 4.20 29.49
N THR A 80 -7.57 2.92 29.46
CA THR A 80 -6.24 2.47 29.14
C THR A 80 -6.09 2.58 27.63
N HIS A 81 -5.03 3.20 27.21
CA HIS A 81 -4.63 3.34 25.81
C HIS A 81 -4.64 1.99 25.04
N PHE A 82 -4.50 0.87 25.74
CA PHE A 82 -4.43 -0.48 25.19
C PHE A 82 -5.65 -1.37 25.50
N LYS A 83 -6.65 -0.89 26.25
CA LYS A 83 -7.83 -1.66 26.56
C LYS A 83 -9.06 -0.83 26.25
N GLN A 84 -9.77 -1.19 25.24
CA GLN A 84 -11.18 -0.88 25.18
C GLN A 84 -11.85 -1.78 26.22
N SER A 85 -12.41 -1.20 27.25
CA SER A 85 -13.18 -1.92 28.25
C SER A 85 -14.32 -2.66 27.55
N GLY A 86 -14.35 -3.98 27.66
CA GLY A 86 -15.39 -4.83 27.06
C GLY A 86 -15.02 -5.54 25.76
N ALA A 87 -13.83 -5.35 25.20
CA ALA A 87 -13.36 -6.14 24.08
C ALA A 87 -12.95 -7.56 24.53
N ARG A 88 -13.93 -8.37 24.93
CA ARG A 88 -13.82 -9.81 24.70
C ARG A 88 -13.84 -9.95 23.17
N ALA A 89 -12.89 -10.72 22.62
CA ALA A 89 -12.95 -11.08 21.22
C ALA A 89 -14.38 -11.53 20.92
N ALA A 90 -15.09 -10.75 20.07
CA ALA A 90 -16.40 -11.18 19.66
C ALA A 90 -16.21 -12.54 19.00
N LEU A 91 -16.95 -13.54 19.44
CA LEU A 91 -16.92 -14.85 18.84
C LEU A 91 -18.04 -14.90 17.81
N SER A 92 -17.73 -15.46 16.64
CA SER A 92 -18.75 -15.81 15.66
C SER A 92 -19.69 -16.88 16.24
N GLU A 93 -20.83 -17.12 15.61
CA GLU A 93 -21.76 -18.17 15.99
C GLU A 93 -21.09 -19.57 16.10
N ASN A 94 -19.98 -19.75 15.40
CA ASN A 94 -19.17 -20.98 15.42
C ASN A 94 -18.07 -20.99 16.48
N GLY A 95 -18.00 -19.98 17.35
CA GLY A 95 -17.01 -19.87 18.41
C GLY A 95 -15.61 -19.41 17.95
N GLU A 96 -15.45 -19.06 16.67
CA GLU A 96 -14.19 -18.51 16.16
C GLU A 96 -14.08 -17.01 16.53
N PRO A 97 -12.88 -16.53 16.90
CA PRO A 97 -12.67 -15.12 17.19
C PRO A 97 -13.00 -14.25 15.97
N ILE A 98 -13.94 -13.33 16.13
CA ILE A 98 -14.12 -12.25 15.16
C ILE A 98 -12.95 -11.30 15.36
N TRP A 99 -12.10 -11.20 14.36
CA TRP A 99 -10.94 -10.32 14.41
C TRP A 99 -11.37 -8.89 14.08
N GLU A 100 -11.26 -8.00 15.05
CA GLU A 100 -11.41 -6.57 14.83
C GLU A 100 -10.02 -5.94 14.61
N ASN A 101 -9.83 -5.30 13.47
CA ASN A 101 -8.60 -4.54 13.25
C ASN A 101 -8.60 -3.31 14.18
N PRO A 102 -7.60 -3.14 15.05
CA PRO A 102 -7.47 -1.96 15.88
C PRO A 102 -7.20 -0.68 15.07
N ILE A 103 -6.77 -0.81 13.82
CA ILE A 103 -6.56 0.30 12.89
C ILE A 103 -7.81 0.46 12.03
N ASN A 104 -8.47 1.62 12.15
CA ASN A 104 -9.63 1.93 11.31
C ASN A 104 -9.19 2.17 9.87
N HIS A 105 -9.73 1.37 8.96
CA HIS A 105 -9.59 1.58 7.53
C HIS A 105 -10.64 2.58 7.00
N ALA A 106 -10.27 3.37 6.00
CA ALA A 106 -11.22 4.23 5.29
C ALA A 106 -12.27 3.38 4.56
N VAL A 107 -13.51 3.87 4.51
CA VAL A 107 -14.56 3.25 3.70
C VAL A 107 -14.42 3.74 2.28
N TYR A 108 -14.17 2.83 1.35
CA TYR A 108 -14.10 3.17 -0.05
C TYR A 108 -15.48 3.16 -0.72
N ASP A 109 -15.68 4.13 -1.59
CA ASP A 109 -16.75 4.13 -2.57
C ASP A 109 -16.27 3.31 -3.78
N LEU A 110 -16.83 2.11 -3.98
CA LEU A 110 -16.39 1.16 -5.01
C LEU A 110 -16.45 1.73 -6.43
N ASP A 111 -17.41 2.61 -6.70
CA ASP A 111 -17.54 3.25 -8.00
C ASP A 111 -16.39 4.23 -8.26
N LYS A 112 -16.02 5.00 -7.25
CA LYS A 112 -14.92 5.96 -7.35
C LYS A 112 -13.56 5.31 -7.50
N ILE A 113 -13.30 4.20 -6.76
CA ILE A 113 -12.02 3.51 -6.85
C ILE A 113 -11.87 2.65 -8.12
N THR A 114 -12.96 2.43 -8.87
CA THR A 114 -12.89 1.70 -10.14
C THR A 114 -12.06 2.44 -11.19
N THR A 115 -12.10 3.77 -11.20
CA THR A 115 -11.44 4.63 -12.19
C THR A 115 -10.11 5.23 -11.74
N MET A 116 -9.43 4.60 -10.77
CA MET A 116 -8.15 5.12 -10.27
C MET A 116 -7.05 5.11 -11.33
N GLU A 117 -6.38 6.25 -11.51
CA GLU A 117 -5.35 6.42 -12.51
C GLU A 117 -4.01 5.81 -12.09
N GLN A 118 -3.35 5.18 -13.06
CA GLN A 118 -1.95 4.78 -12.93
C GLN A 118 -1.07 6.00 -13.21
N THR A 119 -0.58 6.63 -12.15
CA THR A 119 0.35 7.76 -12.29
C THR A 119 1.80 7.29 -12.22
N HIS A 120 2.71 8.06 -12.78
CA HIS A 120 4.15 7.84 -12.70
C HIS A 120 4.86 9.11 -12.29
N HIS A 121 5.68 9.01 -11.23
CA HIS A 121 6.50 10.14 -10.80
C HIS A 121 7.70 10.34 -11.74
N PRO A 122 7.88 11.53 -12.35
CA PRO A 122 8.96 11.78 -13.30
C PRO A 122 10.34 11.67 -12.65
N ILE A 123 11.28 11.05 -13.36
CA ILE A 123 12.65 10.83 -12.91
C ILE A 123 13.50 12.04 -13.30
N THR A 124 13.73 12.94 -12.36
CA THR A 124 14.48 14.20 -12.60
C THR A 124 15.84 14.23 -11.91
N LYS A 125 16.01 13.48 -10.81
CA LYS A 125 17.20 13.51 -9.94
C LYS A 125 17.91 12.17 -9.89
N MET A 126 19.20 12.17 -9.54
CA MET A 126 20.00 10.95 -9.45
C MET A 126 19.44 9.92 -8.45
N HIS A 127 19.01 10.35 -7.26
CA HIS A 127 18.44 9.44 -6.27
C HIS A 127 17.13 8.80 -6.74
N GLU A 128 16.34 9.51 -7.56
CA GLU A 128 15.13 8.98 -8.19
C GLU A 128 15.47 7.94 -9.26
N ARG A 129 16.52 8.20 -10.05
CA ARG A 129 17.02 7.23 -11.04
C ARG A 129 17.52 5.95 -10.38
N VAL A 130 18.30 6.07 -9.29
CA VAL A 130 18.78 4.91 -8.52
C VAL A 130 17.60 4.11 -7.97
N ALA A 131 16.63 4.78 -7.34
CA ALA A 131 15.43 4.16 -6.81
C ALA A 131 14.62 3.43 -7.90
N TYR A 132 14.37 4.09 -9.03
CA TYR A 132 13.64 3.52 -10.16
C TYR A 132 14.33 2.30 -10.75
N LEU A 133 15.64 2.38 -11.00
CA LEU A 133 16.40 1.26 -11.55
C LEU A 133 16.44 0.07 -10.60
N ALA A 134 16.53 0.32 -9.29
CA ALA A 134 16.46 -0.74 -8.28
C ALA A 134 15.08 -1.44 -8.30
N VAL A 135 13.97 -0.70 -8.36
CA VAL A 135 12.63 -1.27 -8.51
C VAL A 135 12.51 -2.08 -9.80
N LYS A 136 12.99 -1.55 -10.93
CA LYS A 136 12.94 -2.27 -12.21
C LYS A 136 13.75 -3.57 -12.20
N ALA A 137 14.92 -3.56 -11.56
CA ALA A 137 15.74 -4.75 -11.41
C ALA A 137 15.04 -5.82 -10.54
N LEU A 138 14.49 -5.42 -9.39
CA LEU A 138 13.73 -6.32 -8.50
C LEU A 138 12.48 -6.85 -9.20
N ARG A 139 11.71 -5.98 -9.86
CA ARG A 139 10.52 -6.38 -10.60
C ARG A 139 10.84 -7.38 -11.71
N THR A 140 11.85 -7.09 -12.53
CA THR A 140 12.26 -7.99 -13.62
C THR A 140 12.74 -9.32 -13.07
N GLY A 141 13.57 -9.31 -12.01
CA GLY A 141 14.04 -10.53 -11.36
C GLY A 141 12.88 -11.37 -10.80
N PHE A 142 11.94 -10.73 -10.14
CA PHE A 142 10.77 -11.40 -9.60
C PHE A 142 9.84 -11.94 -10.70
N ASP A 143 9.62 -11.19 -11.77
CA ASP A 143 8.78 -11.62 -12.90
C ASP A 143 9.37 -12.85 -13.59
N VAL A 144 10.70 -12.90 -13.75
CA VAL A 144 11.40 -14.07 -14.32
C VAL A 144 11.29 -15.28 -13.39
N ILE A 145 11.56 -15.12 -12.09
CA ILE A 145 11.55 -16.21 -11.11
C ILE A 145 10.13 -16.75 -10.90
N SER A 146 9.13 -15.87 -10.83
CA SER A 146 7.73 -16.25 -10.63
C SER A 146 7.02 -16.73 -11.88
N GLY A 147 7.68 -16.64 -13.06
CA GLY A 147 7.06 -17.01 -14.33
C GLY A 147 5.90 -16.10 -14.73
N TYR A 148 5.94 -14.82 -14.32
CA TYR A 148 4.90 -13.84 -14.65
C TYR A 148 4.80 -13.61 -16.15
N ARG A 149 3.58 -13.72 -16.68
CA ARG A 149 3.30 -13.65 -18.12
C ARG A 149 2.47 -12.44 -18.52
N GLY A 150 2.13 -11.58 -17.55
CA GLY A 150 1.26 -10.43 -17.77
C GLY A 150 -0.23 -10.81 -17.85
N PRO A 151 -1.10 -9.83 -18.07
CA PRO A 151 -2.52 -10.08 -18.27
C PRO A 151 -2.79 -10.76 -19.63
N GLY A 152 -4.00 -11.26 -19.82
CA GLY A 152 -4.47 -11.91 -21.06
C GLY A 152 -4.64 -13.43 -20.92
N GLY A 153 -5.00 -13.89 -19.72
CA GLY A 153 -5.38 -15.28 -19.43
C GLY A 153 -4.23 -16.28 -19.36
N ALA A 154 -2.97 -15.82 -19.39
CA ALA A 154 -1.81 -16.69 -19.26
C ALA A 154 -1.50 -17.08 -17.81
N MET A 155 -2.07 -16.36 -16.82
CA MET A 155 -1.93 -16.58 -15.39
C MET A 155 -3.20 -17.27 -14.86
N THR A 156 -3.01 -18.35 -14.10
CA THR A 156 -4.12 -19.02 -13.39
C THR A 156 -4.42 -18.31 -12.07
N GLU A 157 -5.58 -18.60 -11.43
CA GLU A 157 -5.88 -18.14 -10.06
C GLU A 157 -4.75 -18.46 -9.08
N LYS A 158 -4.18 -19.66 -9.19
CA LYS A 158 -3.07 -20.10 -8.36
C LYS A 158 -1.83 -19.24 -8.56
N ASP A 159 -1.52 -18.85 -9.80
CA ASP A 159 -0.35 -18.03 -10.12
C ASP A 159 -0.53 -16.62 -9.59
N TRP A 160 -1.71 -16.02 -9.77
CA TRP A 160 -2.04 -14.71 -9.20
C TRP A 160 -1.98 -14.70 -7.68
N LEU A 161 -2.59 -15.72 -7.01
CA LEU A 161 -2.54 -15.82 -5.55
C LEU A 161 -1.13 -16.01 -5.01
N ASN A 162 -0.30 -16.82 -5.66
CA ASN A 162 1.10 -16.98 -5.26
C ASN A 162 1.85 -15.65 -5.40
N ARG A 163 1.58 -14.91 -6.46
CA ARG A 163 2.21 -13.61 -6.70
C ARG A 163 1.80 -12.60 -5.64
N CYS A 164 0.50 -12.42 -5.39
CA CYS A 164 0.00 -11.53 -4.34
C CYS A 164 0.56 -11.93 -2.96
N LEU A 165 0.43 -13.19 -2.55
CA LEU A 165 0.95 -13.67 -1.27
C LEU A 165 2.45 -13.39 -1.08
N PHE A 166 3.25 -13.54 -2.13
CA PHE A 166 4.68 -13.28 -2.02
C PHE A 166 4.97 -11.78 -1.92
N LEU A 167 4.36 -10.96 -2.76
CA LEU A 167 4.57 -9.51 -2.77
C LEU A 167 4.11 -8.89 -1.45
N GLU A 168 2.92 -9.19 -0.98
CA GLU A 168 2.38 -8.72 0.30
C GLU A 168 3.22 -9.18 1.51
N SER A 169 3.85 -10.36 1.41
CA SER A 169 4.71 -10.85 2.50
C SER A 169 5.96 -10.02 2.71
N VAL A 170 6.38 -9.22 1.73
CA VAL A 170 7.56 -8.34 1.80
C VAL A 170 7.19 -6.86 1.76
N ALA A 171 5.98 -6.50 1.31
CA ALA A 171 5.54 -5.12 1.12
C ALA A 171 5.48 -4.32 2.44
N GLY A 172 5.10 -4.94 3.55
CA GLY A 172 5.10 -4.28 4.87
C GLY A 172 6.50 -3.99 5.46
N VAL A 173 7.58 -4.49 4.84
CA VAL A 173 8.95 -4.29 5.36
C VAL A 173 9.38 -2.81 5.32
N PRO A 174 9.22 -2.06 4.24
CA PRO A 174 9.62 -0.66 4.17
C PRO A 174 8.99 0.24 5.24
N GLY A 175 7.67 0.17 5.38
CA GLY A 175 6.93 0.96 6.38
C GLY A 175 7.40 0.64 7.81
N MET A 176 7.58 -0.66 8.12
CA MET A 176 8.07 -1.10 9.43
C MET A 176 9.49 -0.62 9.70
N VAL A 177 10.42 -0.77 8.75
CA VAL A 177 11.82 -0.32 8.90
C VAL A 177 11.90 1.20 9.02
N GLY A 178 11.18 1.94 8.17
CA GLY A 178 11.10 3.39 8.21
C GLY A 178 10.54 3.88 9.55
N GLY A 179 9.40 3.34 9.98
CA GLY A 179 8.76 3.64 11.25
C GLY A 179 9.68 3.37 12.45
N MET A 180 10.30 2.19 12.50
CA MET A 180 11.25 1.82 13.55
C MET A 180 12.45 2.76 13.62
N LEU A 181 13.11 3.04 12.49
CA LEU A 181 14.30 3.89 12.48
C LEU A 181 13.97 5.34 12.86
N ARG A 182 12.83 5.87 12.40
CA ARG A 182 12.35 7.19 12.79
C ARG A 182 11.96 7.24 14.27
N HIS A 183 11.31 6.20 14.78
CA HIS A 183 10.97 6.09 16.20
C HIS A 183 12.21 6.14 17.08
N LEU A 184 13.20 5.28 16.83
CA LEU A 184 14.47 5.28 17.57
C LEU A 184 15.23 6.61 17.44
N ARG A 185 15.16 7.25 16.28
CA ARG A 185 15.75 8.58 16.08
C ARG A 185 15.06 9.65 16.92
N SER A 186 13.72 9.65 16.94
CA SER A 186 12.92 10.58 17.76
C SER A 186 13.31 10.48 19.25
N LEU A 187 13.43 9.26 19.77
CA LEU A 187 13.87 8.99 21.15
C LEU A 187 15.30 9.49 21.42
N ARG A 188 16.26 9.12 20.54
CA ARG A 188 17.66 9.53 20.72
C ARG A 188 17.86 11.04 20.71
N LEU A 189 17.10 11.74 19.88
CA LEU A 189 17.24 13.17 19.70
C LEU A 189 16.30 13.98 20.58
N LEU A 190 15.39 13.32 21.33
CA LEU A 190 14.33 13.93 22.11
C LEU A 190 13.52 14.96 21.27
N LYS A 191 13.17 14.55 20.02
CA LYS A 191 12.47 15.40 19.05
C LYS A 191 11.20 14.72 18.56
N ARG A 192 10.19 15.54 18.27
CA ARG A 192 8.96 15.08 17.59
C ARG A 192 9.30 14.60 16.18
N ASP A 193 8.53 13.61 15.71
CA ASP A 193 8.66 13.07 14.36
C ASP A 193 7.62 13.63 13.38
N TYR A 194 6.69 14.45 13.86
CA TYR A 194 5.68 15.14 13.04
C TYR A 194 4.79 14.20 12.20
N GLY A 195 4.42 13.07 12.78
CA GLY A 195 3.41 12.17 12.21
C GLY A 195 3.91 11.12 11.22
N TRP A 196 5.19 11.11 10.84
CA TRP A 196 5.73 10.12 9.89
C TRP A 196 5.68 8.69 10.44
N ILE A 197 6.03 8.50 11.72
CA ILE A 197 6.02 7.18 12.35
C ILE A 197 4.63 6.56 12.24
N HIS A 198 3.59 7.33 12.57
CA HIS A 198 2.22 6.85 12.51
C HIS A 198 1.84 6.41 11.08
N THR A 199 2.06 7.29 10.10
CA THR A 199 1.74 7.00 8.69
C THR A 199 2.48 5.74 8.19
N LEU A 200 3.76 5.57 8.51
CA LEU A 200 4.55 4.41 8.08
C LEU A 200 4.10 3.11 8.76
N LEU A 201 3.68 3.17 10.02
CA LEU A 201 3.15 1.99 10.72
C LEU A 201 1.75 1.62 10.22
N GLU A 202 0.91 2.59 9.89
CA GLU A 202 -0.38 2.34 9.22
C GLU A 202 -0.19 1.65 7.87
N GLU A 203 0.75 2.12 7.04
CA GLU A 203 1.12 1.47 5.77
C GLU A 203 1.56 0.03 6.00
N ALA A 204 2.52 -0.21 6.92
CA ALA A 204 3.01 -1.55 7.20
C ALA A 204 1.91 -2.50 7.73
N GLU A 205 0.97 -2.01 8.53
CA GLU A 205 -0.15 -2.80 9.03
C GLU A 205 -1.19 -3.06 7.94
N ASN A 206 -1.42 -2.10 7.03
CA ASN A 206 -2.29 -2.29 5.88
C ASN A 206 -1.75 -3.38 4.94
N GLU A 207 -0.44 -3.39 4.65
CA GLU A 207 0.21 -4.46 3.88
C GLU A 207 0.06 -5.83 4.55
N ARG A 208 0.19 -5.88 5.87
CA ARG A 208 -0.05 -7.11 6.63
C ARG A 208 -1.51 -7.57 6.49
N MET A 209 -2.46 -6.65 6.41
CA MET A 209 -3.86 -6.98 6.19
C MET A 209 -4.11 -7.53 4.78
N HIS A 210 -3.49 -6.96 3.74
CA HIS A 210 -3.54 -7.52 2.39
C HIS A 210 -3.05 -8.98 2.39
N LEU A 211 -1.90 -9.25 3.02
CA LEU A 211 -1.39 -10.60 3.16
C LEU A 211 -2.41 -11.55 3.84
N LEU A 212 -3.01 -11.14 4.96
CA LEU A 212 -3.98 -11.97 5.69
C LEU A 212 -5.25 -12.23 4.87
N ILE A 213 -5.70 -11.25 4.11
CA ILE A 213 -6.84 -11.38 3.20
C ILE A 213 -6.54 -12.44 2.13
N PHE A 214 -5.40 -12.37 1.45
CA PHE A 214 -5.01 -13.37 0.45
C PHE A 214 -4.72 -14.74 1.06
N MET A 215 -4.17 -14.80 2.28
CA MET A 215 -3.98 -16.04 3.01
C MET A 215 -5.30 -16.73 3.38
N ASN A 216 -6.39 -15.99 3.54
CA ASN A 216 -7.72 -16.57 3.75
C ASN A 216 -8.25 -17.28 2.49
N ILE A 217 -7.84 -16.80 1.30
CA ILE A 217 -8.20 -17.45 0.04
C ILE A 217 -7.32 -18.69 -0.23
N LYS A 218 -6.02 -18.60 0.09
CA LYS A 218 -5.05 -19.66 -0.16
C LYS A 218 -3.96 -19.70 0.90
N GLN A 219 -3.83 -20.83 1.56
CA GLN A 219 -2.77 -21.07 2.53
C GLN A 219 -1.46 -21.48 1.83
N PRO A 220 -0.34 -20.78 2.08
CA PRO A 220 0.95 -21.13 1.51
C PRO A 220 1.55 -22.37 2.18
N GLY A 221 2.20 -23.24 1.37
CA GLY A 221 2.93 -24.40 1.86
C GLY A 221 4.27 -24.07 2.51
N TYR A 222 4.93 -25.06 3.12
CA TYR A 222 6.19 -24.88 3.86
C TYR A 222 7.33 -24.31 3.00
N PHE A 223 7.48 -24.78 1.76
CA PHE A 223 8.50 -24.27 0.84
C PHE A 223 8.31 -22.79 0.54
N PHE A 224 7.08 -22.37 0.26
CA PHE A 224 6.74 -20.96 0.04
C PHE A 224 7.08 -20.11 1.28
N ARG A 225 6.75 -20.60 2.49
CA ARG A 225 7.08 -19.91 3.74
C ARG A 225 8.59 -19.77 3.95
N ALA A 226 9.38 -20.77 3.59
CA ALA A 226 10.84 -20.69 3.64
C ALA A 226 11.40 -19.64 2.66
N LEU A 227 10.84 -19.53 1.45
CA LEU A 227 11.19 -18.46 0.49
C LEU A 227 10.85 -17.07 1.05
N VAL A 228 9.70 -16.91 1.69
CA VAL A 228 9.30 -15.65 2.34
C VAL A 228 10.30 -15.25 3.43
N VAL A 229 10.71 -16.18 4.30
CA VAL A 229 11.71 -15.91 5.36
C VAL A 229 13.03 -15.41 4.74
N GLY A 230 13.52 -16.08 3.69
CA GLY A 230 14.73 -15.65 2.98
C GLY A 230 14.59 -14.28 2.33
N ALA A 231 13.48 -14.05 1.63
CA ALA A 231 13.19 -12.78 0.95
C ALA A 231 13.03 -11.62 1.95
N GLN A 232 12.28 -11.81 3.04
CA GLN A 232 12.14 -10.81 4.10
C GLN A 232 13.49 -10.49 4.74
N GLY A 233 14.30 -11.50 5.06
CA GLY A 233 15.62 -11.30 5.65
C GLY A 233 16.53 -10.47 4.76
N LEU A 234 16.59 -10.78 3.47
CA LEU A 234 17.37 -10.03 2.50
C LEU A 234 16.85 -8.61 2.32
N PHE A 235 15.54 -8.46 2.12
CA PHE A 235 14.92 -7.16 1.86
C PHE A 235 14.99 -6.26 3.09
N PHE A 236 14.70 -6.78 4.30
CA PHE A 236 14.81 -6.04 5.55
C PHE A 236 16.22 -5.47 5.76
N ASN A 237 17.26 -6.32 5.67
CA ASN A 237 18.62 -5.86 5.88
C ASN A 237 19.08 -4.86 4.81
N GLY A 238 18.79 -5.14 3.54
CA GLY A 238 19.11 -4.23 2.44
C GLY A 238 18.41 -2.87 2.57
N PHE A 239 17.12 -2.88 2.88
CA PHE A 239 16.34 -1.65 3.06
C PHE A 239 16.77 -0.88 4.32
N PHE A 240 17.02 -1.59 5.44
CA PHE A 240 17.53 -1.00 6.68
C PHE A 240 18.84 -0.23 6.44
N LEU A 241 19.84 -0.88 5.85
CA LEU A 241 21.13 -0.25 5.56
C LEU A 241 20.99 0.94 4.61
N THR A 242 20.16 0.80 3.57
CA THR A 242 19.91 1.88 2.61
C THR A 242 19.18 3.05 3.27
N TYR A 243 18.23 2.78 4.17
CA TYR A 243 17.49 3.83 4.90
C TYR A 243 18.39 4.63 5.83
N LEU A 244 19.38 4.00 6.47
CA LEU A 244 20.40 4.71 7.27
C LEU A 244 21.23 5.70 6.43
N VAL A 245 21.48 5.36 5.16
CA VAL A 245 22.26 6.20 4.23
C VAL A 245 21.40 7.29 3.61
N SER A 246 20.21 6.96 3.11
CA SER A 246 19.36 7.90 2.41
C SER A 246 17.86 7.56 2.53
N PRO A 247 17.19 8.00 3.62
CA PRO A 247 15.75 7.83 3.78
C PRO A 247 14.95 8.35 2.58
N LYS A 248 15.39 9.47 2.02
CA LYS A 248 14.77 10.09 0.84
C LYS A 248 14.74 9.17 -0.38
N THR A 249 15.85 8.47 -0.65
CA THR A 249 15.94 7.50 -1.74
C THR A 249 15.07 6.29 -1.47
N CYS A 250 14.99 5.84 -0.20
CA CYS A 250 14.13 4.73 0.21
C CYS A 250 12.65 5.05 0.02
N HIS A 251 12.16 6.23 0.43
CA HIS A 251 10.78 6.63 0.17
C HIS A 251 10.50 6.74 -1.33
N ARG A 252 11.45 7.24 -2.14
CA ARG A 252 11.28 7.27 -3.59
C ARG A 252 11.24 5.86 -4.19
N PHE A 253 12.05 4.95 -3.66
CA PHE A 253 12.05 3.53 -4.05
C PHE A 253 10.69 2.89 -3.74
N VAL A 254 10.14 3.09 -2.53
CA VAL A 254 8.81 2.57 -2.17
C VAL A 254 7.75 3.18 -3.08
N GLY A 255 7.74 4.49 -3.31
CA GLY A 255 6.80 5.11 -4.24
C GLY A 255 6.78 4.48 -5.63
N TYR A 256 7.96 4.17 -6.21
CA TYR A 256 8.03 3.43 -7.48
C TYR A 256 7.67 1.95 -7.36
N LEU A 257 7.89 1.34 -6.20
CA LEU A 257 7.46 -0.03 -5.92
C LEU A 257 5.93 -0.12 -5.94
N GLU A 258 5.25 0.83 -5.31
CA GLU A 258 3.80 0.91 -5.28
C GLU A 258 3.20 1.27 -6.65
N GLU A 259 3.89 2.04 -7.50
CA GLU A 259 3.47 2.19 -8.90
C GLU A 259 3.42 0.82 -9.62
N GLU A 260 4.36 -0.07 -9.35
CA GLU A 260 4.36 -1.44 -9.91
C GLU A 260 3.31 -2.34 -9.23
N ALA A 261 2.98 -2.12 -7.95
CA ALA A 261 1.87 -2.80 -7.26
C ALA A 261 0.52 -2.39 -7.86
N VAL A 262 0.24 -1.09 -7.98
CA VAL A 262 -0.97 -0.56 -8.65
C VAL A 262 -1.12 -1.15 -10.05
N LYS A 263 -0.04 -1.22 -10.83
CA LYS A 263 -0.04 -1.83 -12.16
C LYS A 263 -0.35 -3.32 -12.11
N THR A 264 0.20 -4.05 -11.14
CA THR A 264 -0.02 -5.49 -10.97
C THR A 264 -1.50 -5.77 -10.66
N TYR A 265 -2.09 -5.04 -9.71
CA TYR A 265 -3.51 -5.18 -9.38
C TYR A 265 -4.45 -4.72 -10.51
N THR A 266 -4.05 -3.71 -11.28
CA THR A 266 -4.80 -3.33 -12.47
C THR A 266 -4.79 -4.43 -13.54
N CYS A 267 -3.65 -5.08 -13.76
CA CYS A 267 -3.58 -6.23 -14.67
C CYS A 267 -4.40 -7.43 -14.17
N LEU A 268 -4.44 -7.66 -12.85
CA LEU A 268 -5.27 -8.70 -12.26
C LEU A 268 -6.76 -8.41 -12.44
N LEU A 269 -7.20 -7.18 -12.18
CA LEU A 269 -8.58 -6.76 -12.41
C LEU A 269 -8.97 -6.91 -13.89
N GLN A 270 -8.06 -6.55 -14.81
CA GLN A 270 -8.28 -6.74 -16.24
C GLN A 270 -8.48 -8.22 -16.59
N ASP A 271 -7.67 -9.14 -16.06
CA ASP A 271 -7.85 -10.58 -16.29
C ASP A 271 -9.21 -11.09 -15.78
N ILE A 272 -9.72 -10.52 -14.68
CA ILE A 272 -11.06 -10.85 -14.18
C ILE A 272 -12.13 -10.27 -15.11
N ASP A 273 -11.98 -9.01 -15.55
CA ASP A 273 -12.95 -8.34 -16.40
C ASP A 273 -13.06 -8.95 -17.80
N ASP A 274 -11.94 -9.39 -18.36
CA ASP A 274 -11.83 -10.05 -19.67
C ASP A 274 -12.33 -11.52 -19.62
N GLY A 275 -12.74 -12.03 -18.45
CA GLY A 275 -13.31 -13.37 -18.29
C GLY A 275 -12.28 -14.49 -18.13
N HIS A 276 -11.01 -14.18 -17.92
CA HIS A 276 -9.96 -15.18 -17.69
C HIS A 276 -10.00 -15.77 -16.27
N LEU A 277 -10.63 -15.04 -15.33
CA LEU A 277 -10.79 -15.43 -13.92
C LEU A 277 -12.25 -15.21 -13.47
N ASP A 278 -13.21 -15.67 -14.26
CA ASP A 278 -14.65 -15.44 -14.05
C ASP A 278 -15.16 -15.87 -12.67
N ALA A 279 -14.57 -16.93 -12.11
CA ALA A 279 -14.93 -17.37 -10.77
C ALA A 279 -14.75 -16.28 -9.72
N TRP A 280 -13.83 -15.34 -9.89
CA TRP A 280 -13.54 -14.26 -8.94
C TRP A 280 -14.55 -13.12 -9.01
N LYS A 281 -15.27 -12.96 -10.10
CA LYS A 281 -16.40 -12.01 -10.18
C LYS A 281 -17.55 -12.42 -9.25
N GLN A 282 -17.77 -13.73 -9.12
CA GLN A 282 -18.89 -14.29 -8.36
C GLN A 282 -18.47 -14.77 -6.96
N LYS A 283 -17.18 -15.03 -6.76
CA LYS A 283 -16.67 -15.51 -5.48
C LYS A 283 -16.77 -14.40 -4.44
N LYS A 284 -17.48 -14.70 -3.36
CA LYS A 284 -17.62 -13.77 -2.22
C LYS A 284 -16.25 -13.43 -1.64
N ALA A 285 -16.05 -12.15 -1.32
CA ALA A 285 -14.87 -11.70 -0.61
C ALA A 285 -14.77 -12.38 0.76
N PRO A 286 -13.56 -12.74 1.24
CA PRO A 286 -13.39 -13.29 2.57
C PRO A 286 -13.94 -12.37 3.66
N LEU A 287 -14.48 -12.94 4.73
CA LEU A 287 -15.06 -12.16 5.84
C LEU A 287 -14.07 -11.14 6.42
N ILE A 288 -12.79 -11.49 6.50
CA ILE A 288 -11.72 -10.57 6.93
C ILE A 288 -11.64 -9.33 6.04
N ALA A 289 -11.79 -9.47 4.73
CA ALA A 289 -11.81 -8.35 3.79
C ALA A 289 -13.08 -7.52 3.93
N GLN A 290 -14.24 -8.17 4.06
CA GLN A 290 -15.52 -7.49 4.27
C GLN A 290 -15.49 -6.65 5.55
N THR A 291 -14.98 -7.21 6.64
CA THR A 291 -14.85 -6.50 7.92
C THR A 291 -13.85 -5.35 7.84
N TYR A 292 -12.70 -5.57 7.21
CA TYR A 292 -11.62 -4.59 7.11
C TYR A 292 -12.01 -3.39 6.27
N TYR A 293 -12.52 -3.61 5.08
CA TYR A 293 -12.93 -2.56 4.14
C TYR A 293 -14.38 -2.10 4.35
N LYS A 294 -15.12 -2.71 5.30
CA LYS A 294 -16.56 -2.47 5.52
C LYS A 294 -17.38 -2.66 4.24
N LEU A 295 -17.06 -3.72 3.50
CA LEU A 295 -17.74 -4.07 2.27
C LEU A 295 -19.12 -4.68 2.56
N PRO A 296 -20.08 -4.58 1.60
CA PRO A 296 -21.34 -5.31 1.66
C PRO A 296 -21.12 -6.83 1.77
N GLU A 297 -22.10 -7.52 2.33
CA GLU A 297 -22.02 -8.99 2.51
C GLU A 297 -21.91 -9.77 1.20
N ASP A 298 -22.42 -9.22 0.10
CA ASP A 298 -22.39 -9.79 -1.24
C ASP A 298 -21.17 -9.35 -2.06
N ALA A 299 -20.29 -8.53 -1.50
CA ALA A 299 -19.09 -8.07 -2.20
C ALA A 299 -18.22 -9.25 -2.67
N SER A 300 -17.70 -9.11 -3.87
CA SER A 300 -16.91 -10.12 -4.55
C SER A 300 -15.40 -9.99 -4.27
N VAL A 301 -14.63 -11.02 -4.65
CA VAL A 301 -13.16 -10.94 -4.67
C VAL A 301 -12.69 -9.82 -5.61
N HIS A 302 -13.41 -9.57 -6.70
CA HIS A 302 -13.12 -8.45 -7.59
C HIS A 302 -13.20 -7.10 -6.87
N ASP A 303 -14.25 -6.87 -6.05
CA ASP A 303 -14.40 -5.63 -5.27
C ASP A 303 -13.30 -5.49 -4.19
N MET A 304 -12.97 -6.59 -3.54
CA MET A 304 -11.85 -6.65 -2.62
C MET A 304 -10.52 -6.23 -3.28
N ILE A 305 -10.22 -6.72 -4.49
CA ILE A 305 -9.00 -6.37 -5.22
C ILE A 305 -8.98 -4.88 -5.62
N LYS A 306 -10.15 -4.28 -5.91
CA LYS A 306 -10.25 -2.83 -6.12
C LYS A 306 -9.83 -2.04 -4.88
N CYS A 307 -10.25 -2.51 -3.68
CA CYS A 307 -9.85 -1.86 -2.42
C CYS A 307 -8.35 -1.97 -2.18
N VAL A 308 -7.76 -3.17 -2.35
CA VAL A 308 -6.31 -3.36 -2.25
C VAL A 308 -5.58 -2.41 -3.22
N ARG A 309 -5.98 -2.36 -4.49
CA ARG A 309 -5.39 -1.43 -5.46
C ARG A 309 -5.50 0.05 -5.03
N ALA A 310 -6.58 0.43 -4.35
CA ALA A 310 -6.76 1.79 -3.86
C ALA A 310 -5.79 2.11 -2.71
N ASP A 311 -5.52 1.14 -1.85
CA ASP A 311 -4.50 1.25 -0.81
C ASP A 311 -3.11 1.45 -1.42
N GLU A 312 -2.73 0.66 -2.44
CA GLU A 312 -1.46 0.81 -3.15
C GLU A 312 -1.31 2.20 -3.80
N CYS A 313 -2.41 2.77 -4.31
CA CYS A 313 -2.38 4.16 -4.78
C CYS A 313 -2.09 5.15 -3.66
N SER A 314 -2.64 4.91 -2.46
CA SER A 314 -2.39 5.74 -1.27
C SER A 314 -0.95 5.61 -0.78
N HIS A 315 -0.41 4.38 -0.70
CA HIS A 315 0.99 4.12 -0.34
C HIS A 315 1.96 4.77 -1.31
N ARG A 316 1.69 4.68 -2.62
CA ARG A 316 2.44 5.37 -3.67
C ARG A 316 2.52 6.87 -3.41
N ASP A 317 1.38 7.51 -3.18
CA ASP A 317 1.28 8.95 -3.01
C ASP A 317 1.95 9.41 -1.71
N VAL A 318 1.79 8.66 -0.62
CA VAL A 318 2.46 8.88 0.66
C VAL A 318 3.98 8.85 0.48
N ASN A 319 4.51 7.80 -0.14
CA ASN A 319 5.94 7.62 -0.27
C ASN A 319 6.58 8.63 -1.23
N HIS A 320 5.90 8.99 -2.33
CA HIS A 320 6.35 10.07 -3.19
C HIS A 320 6.34 11.43 -2.48
N ALA A 321 5.34 11.71 -1.64
CA ALA A 321 5.29 12.91 -0.82
C ALA A 321 6.44 12.92 0.20
N PHE A 322 6.65 11.83 0.93
CA PHE A 322 7.75 11.70 1.90
C PHE A 322 9.13 11.86 1.25
N ALA A 323 9.33 11.36 0.03
CA ALA A 323 10.56 11.59 -0.72
C ALA A 323 10.77 13.06 -1.11
N ASN A 324 9.72 13.88 -1.18
CA ASN A 324 9.82 15.30 -1.51
C ASN A 324 10.03 16.19 -0.27
N LEU A 325 9.60 15.73 0.91
CA LEU A 325 9.71 16.49 2.14
C LEU A 325 11.14 16.51 2.71
N ASP A 326 11.41 17.52 3.53
CA ASP A 326 12.63 17.57 4.36
C ASP A 326 12.59 16.44 5.39
N GLN A 327 13.59 15.56 5.35
CA GLN A 327 13.64 14.35 6.20
C GLN A 327 13.79 14.66 7.70
N ASN A 328 14.10 15.89 8.06
CA ASN A 328 14.37 16.31 9.44
C ASN A 328 13.30 17.24 10.02
N LYS A 329 12.63 18.01 9.20
CA LYS A 329 11.71 19.09 9.58
C LYS A 329 10.34 18.99 8.92
N GLY A 330 10.21 18.11 7.92
CA GLY A 330 8.95 17.92 7.20
C GLY A 330 7.86 17.39 8.14
N VAL A 331 6.66 17.91 8.01
CA VAL A 331 5.46 17.43 8.70
C VAL A 331 4.71 16.49 7.75
N SER A 332 4.26 15.34 8.25
CA SER A 332 3.42 14.43 7.45
C SER A 332 2.09 15.12 7.12
N PRO A 333 1.73 15.27 5.83
CA PRO A 333 0.44 15.86 5.48
C PRO A 333 -0.75 14.90 5.69
N PHE A 334 -0.48 13.65 6.03
CA PHE A 334 -1.49 12.59 6.13
C PHE A 334 -2.03 12.38 7.54
N VAL A 335 -1.39 12.96 8.57
CA VAL A 335 -1.82 12.86 9.96
C VAL A 335 -2.46 14.17 10.39
N LYS A 336 -3.70 14.09 10.86
CA LYS A 336 -4.44 15.28 11.38
C LYS A 336 -3.95 15.63 12.79
N GLY A 337 -3.79 16.92 13.06
CA GLY A 337 -3.53 17.45 14.43
C GLY A 337 -2.09 17.26 14.92
N VAL A 338 -1.12 17.18 14.05
CA VAL A 338 0.31 17.08 14.39
C VAL A 338 0.95 18.44 14.60
#